data_1ad16894187a6fd047806deff24ef60b
#
_entry.id   1ad16894187a6fd047806deff24ef60b
#
_cell.length_a   1.000
_cell.length_b   1.000
_cell.length_c   1.000
_cell.angle_alpha   90.00
_cell.angle_beta   90.00
_cell.angle_gamma   90.00
#
_symmetry.space_group_name_H-M   'P 1'
#
loop_
_entity.id
_entity.type
_entity.pdbx_description
1 polymer ?
#
loop_
_entity_poly.entity_id
_entity_poly.type
_entity_poly.pdbx_seq_one_letter_code
_entity_poly.pdbx_strand_id
1 'polypeptide(L)'
;MSDDDPQSCPPDPTRRKFLLTTGSSVAASLAAAYVPALANSAAGESESASADSGPNIEGAVPITLRINGKDHQLRIDPRTTLLDCIRETVPLTGTKKGCDHGQCGACTVHVNGRRVNSCLTLALMHDGEVITTIEGLGTPEALHPMQAAFVAHDSYQCGYCTSGQIMSAVALLKEPCGPDDASVKELMSGNICRCGAYSNIIAAIQQVRKNA
;
A
#
# COMPACT_ATOMS: atom_id res chain seq x y z
N MET A 1 38.62 -11.71 -40.33
CA MET A 1 37.17 -11.61 -40.07
C MET A 1 36.80 -12.94 -39.48
N SER A 2 36.79 -13.02 -38.18
CA SER A 2 36.54 -14.21 -37.38
C SER A 2 35.30 -13.89 -36.53
N ASP A 3 34.24 -14.63 -36.81
CA ASP A 3 32.96 -14.59 -36.11
C ASP A 3 33.14 -15.23 -34.72
N ASP A 4 33.10 -14.44 -33.65
CA ASP A 4 33.00 -14.93 -32.28
C ASP A 4 31.54 -14.97 -31.89
N ASP A 5 31.00 -16.20 -31.86
CA ASP A 5 29.66 -16.56 -31.35
C ASP A 5 29.65 -16.50 -29.80
N PRO A 6 28.72 -15.78 -29.16
CA PRO A 6 28.65 -15.71 -27.70
C PRO A 6 28.12 -17.04 -27.12
N GLN A 7 28.96 -17.68 -26.36
CA GLN A 7 28.77 -18.96 -25.66
C GLN A 7 27.46 -19.02 -24.90
N SER A 8 26.59 -19.90 -25.35
CA SER A 8 25.40 -20.33 -24.58
C SER A 8 25.83 -21.08 -23.31
N CYS A 9 25.46 -20.59 -22.17
CA CYS A 9 25.69 -21.22 -20.87
C CYS A 9 25.01 -22.63 -20.84
N PRO A 10 25.71 -23.72 -20.53
CA PRO A 10 25.09 -25.04 -20.50
C PRO A 10 24.02 -25.13 -19.40
N PRO A 11 22.87 -25.80 -19.63
CA PRO A 11 21.80 -25.90 -18.64
C PRO A 11 22.26 -26.75 -17.44
N ASP A 12 22.14 -26.18 -16.24
CA ASP A 12 22.46 -26.83 -14.97
C ASP A 12 21.51 -28.04 -14.71
N PRO A 13 22.01 -29.28 -14.69
CA PRO A 13 21.19 -30.47 -14.53
C PRO A 13 20.63 -30.65 -13.11
N THR A 14 21.10 -29.88 -12.12
CA THR A 14 20.66 -29.99 -10.71
C THR A 14 19.31 -29.35 -10.49
N ARG A 15 18.96 -28.27 -11.19
CA ARG A 15 17.63 -27.62 -11.09
C ARG A 15 16.49 -28.51 -11.61
N ARG A 16 16.75 -29.36 -12.61
CA ARG A 16 15.71 -30.26 -13.16
C ARG A 16 15.43 -31.46 -12.25
N LYS A 17 16.41 -31.94 -11.49
CA LYS A 17 16.23 -33.07 -10.54
C LYS A 17 15.44 -32.64 -9.30
N PHE A 18 15.60 -31.39 -8.84
CA PHE A 18 14.87 -30.89 -7.67
C PHE A 18 13.35 -30.83 -7.89
N LEU A 19 12.89 -30.49 -9.10
CA LEU A 19 11.46 -30.42 -9.42
C LEU A 19 10.78 -31.80 -9.64
N LEU A 20 11.55 -32.86 -9.90
CA LEU A 20 11.01 -34.20 -10.11
C LEU A 20 10.92 -35.03 -8.82
N THR A 21 11.64 -34.68 -7.76
CA THR A 21 11.65 -35.42 -6.49
C THR A 21 10.64 -34.95 -5.47
N THR A 22 10.05 -33.77 -5.61
CA THR A 22 9.03 -33.22 -4.71
C THR A 22 7.58 -33.56 -5.10
N GLY A 23 7.37 -34.24 -6.21
CA GLY A 23 6.03 -34.54 -6.76
C GLY A 23 5.40 -35.88 -6.36
N SER A 24 6.07 -36.73 -5.55
CA SER A 24 5.61 -38.15 -5.39
C SER A 24 5.26 -38.58 -3.96
N SER A 25 4.95 -37.68 -3.03
CA SER A 25 4.64 -38.11 -1.65
C SER A 25 3.44 -37.42 -0.98
N VAL A 26 2.38 -37.07 -1.73
CA VAL A 26 1.09 -36.68 -1.13
C VAL A 26 -0.05 -37.40 -1.83
N ALA A 27 -0.14 -38.71 -1.63
CA ALA A 27 -1.32 -39.50 -1.94
C ALA A 27 -1.42 -40.69 -1.01
N ALA A 28 -1.78 -40.48 0.26
CA ALA A 28 -2.40 -41.49 1.16
C ALA A 28 -2.69 -40.85 2.52
N SER A 29 -3.91 -40.36 2.75
CA SER A 29 -4.65 -40.46 4.02
C SER A 29 -5.88 -39.53 4.01
N LEU A 30 -6.93 -39.95 3.35
CA LEU A 30 -8.29 -39.48 3.54
C LEU A 30 -9.19 -40.68 3.84
N ALA A 31 -9.34 -40.99 5.11
CA ALA A 31 -10.46 -41.81 5.57
C ALA A 31 -10.73 -41.56 7.06
N ALA A 32 -12.01 -41.30 7.36
CA ALA A 32 -12.69 -41.31 8.67
C ALA A 32 -12.44 -40.11 9.60
N ALA A 33 -13.45 -39.24 9.88
CA ALA A 33 -14.57 -39.53 10.75
C ALA A 33 -15.62 -38.43 10.65
N TYR A 34 -16.80 -38.84 10.24
CA TYR A 34 -18.03 -38.05 10.32
C TYR A 34 -18.62 -38.23 11.74
N VAL A 35 -18.67 -37.18 12.53
CA VAL A 35 -19.41 -37.16 13.80
C VAL A 35 -20.42 -36.01 13.73
N PRO A 36 -21.73 -36.26 13.82
CA PRO A 36 -22.72 -35.22 13.93
C PRO A 36 -22.75 -34.67 15.38
N ALA A 37 -22.40 -33.41 15.58
CA ALA A 37 -22.60 -32.74 16.85
C ALA A 37 -24.00 -32.15 16.91
N LEU A 38 -24.75 -32.56 17.92
CA LEU A 38 -26.07 -32.11 18.31
C LEU A 38 -26.05 -30.61 18.69
N ALA A 39 -27.06 -29.91 18.19
CA ALA A 39 -27.36 -28.54 18.56
C ALA A 39 -27.58 -28.43 20.07
N ASN A 40 -26.89 -27.48 20.69
CA ASN A 40 -27.28 -26.95 21.99
C ASN A 40 -27.45 -25.43 21.86
N SER A 41 -28.72 -25.01 21.81
CA SER A 41 -29.13 -23.63 21.87
C SER A 41 -29.05 -23.18 23.34
N ALA A 42 -28.11 -22.29 23.63
CA ALA A 42 -28.15 -21.47 24.84
C ALA A 42 -28.02 -20.03 24.44
N ALA A 43 -29.11 -19.27 24.67
CA ALA A 43 -29.09 -17.81 24.64
C ALA A 43 -28.18 -17.32 25.76
N GLY A 44 -27.26 -16.42 25.44
CA GLY A 44 -26.34 -15.85 26.41
C GLY A 44 -25.76 -14.55 25.85
N GLU A 45 -26.29 -13.45 26.34
CA GLU A 45 -25.69 -12.14 26.60
C GLU A 45 -24.67 -11.59 25.58
N SER A 46 -25.08 -10.54 24.89
CA SER A 46 -24.24 -9.63 24.15
C SER A 46 -23.30 -8.87 25.11
N GLU A 47 -22.18 -9.47 25.45
CA GLU A 47 -21.02 -8.70 25.91
C GLU A 47 -20.37 -8.03 24.69
N SER A 48 -20.46 -6.71 24.66
CA SER A 48 -19.64 -5.88 23.79
C SER A 48 -18.18 -6.03 24.21
N ALA A 49 -17.52 -7.08 23.71
CA ALA A 49 -16.09 -7.25 23.88
C ALA A 49 -15.40 -6.16 23.05
N SER A 50 -14.99 -5.10 23.74
CA SER A 50 -13.94 -4.20 23.26
C SER A 50 -12.67 -5.04 23.04
N ALA A 51 -12.40 -5.37 21.77
CA ALA A 51 -11.21 -6.12 21.40
C ALA A 51 -9.97 -5.22 21.56
N ASP A 52 -9.46 -5.12 22.79
CA ASP A 52 -8.10 -4.66 23.07
C ASP A 52 -7.16 -5.84 22.80
N SER A 53 -6.89 -6.15 21.54
CA SER A 53 -6.04 -7.26 21.11
C SER A 53 -4.68 -6.80 20.56
N GLY A 54 -4.20 -5.64 21.00
CA GLY A 54 -2.84 -5.20 20.73
C GLY A 54 -1.84 -5.73 21.78
N PRO A 55 -0.53 -5.86 21.43
CA PRO A 55 0.49 -6.16 22.42
C PRO A 55 0.47 -5.11 23.53
N ASN A 56 0.61 -5.55 24.79
CA ASN A 56 0.65 -4.65 25.93
C ASN A 56 1.95 -3.82 25.90
N ILE A 57 1.90 -2.68 25.24
CA ILE A 57 3.03 -1.76 25.12
C ILE A 57 3.02 -0.85 26.34
N GLU A 58 4.08 -0.93 27.17
CA GLU A 58 4.25 -0.04 28.33
C GLU A 58 4.28 1.43 27.84
N GLY A 59 3.45 2.29 28.43
CA GLY A 59 3.33 3.69 28.02
C GLY A 59 2.48 3.93 26.75
N ALA A 60 1.75 2.91 26.26
CA ALA A 60 0.86 3.10 25.12
C ALA A 60 -0.24 4.12 25.43
N VAL A 61 -0.44 5.05 24.49
CA VAL A 61 -1.51 6.07 24.54
C VAL A 61 -2.69 5.68 23.65
N PRO A 62 -3.94 5.95 24.10
CA PRO A 62 -5.10 5.76 23.25
C PRO A 62 -5.19 6.88 22.21
N ILE A 63 -5.50 6.54 20.96
CA ILE A 63 -5.81 7.49 19.88
C ILE A 63 -6.98 6.98 19.05
N THR A 64 -7.66 7.87 18.36
CA THR A 64 -8.69 7.54 17.37
C THR A 64 -8.31 8.15 16.02
N LEU A 65 -8.02 7.30 15.03
CA LEU A 65 -7.74 7.74 13.65
C LEU A 65 -8.92 7.38 12.75
N ARG A 66 -9.42 8.37 11.99
CA ARG A 66 -10.40 8.11 10.95
C ARG A 66 -9.70 7.83 9.63
N ILE A 67 -9.54 6.55 9.28
CA ILE A 67 -8.81 6.13 8.08
C ILE A 67 -9.79 5.55 7.05
N ASN A 68 -9.81 6.13 5.84
CA ASN A 68 -10.69 5.74 4.75
C ASN A 68 -12.16 5.63 5.17
N GLY A 69 -12.62 6.60 5.99
CA GLY A 69 -14.00 6.67 6.47
C GLY A 69 -14.34 5.73 7.63
N LYS A 70 -13.38 4.97 8.17
CA LYS A 70 -13.56 4.11 9.34
C LYS A 70 -12.80 4.66 10.54
N ASP A 71 -13.42 4.64 11.71
CA ASP A 71 -12.78 5.04 12.96
C ASP A 71 -12.03 3.83 13.55
N HIS A 72 -10.74 4.02 13.81
CA HIS A 72 -9.85 3.04 14.43
C HIS A 72 -9.44 3.54 15.80
N GLN A 73 -9.94 2.88 16.86
CA GLN A 73 -9.50 3.11 18.23
C GLN A 73 -8.28 2.25 18.51
N LEU A 74 -7.15 2.88 18.75
CA LEU A 74 -5.84 2.23 18.82
C LEU A 74 -5.16 2.58 20.14
N ARG A 75 -4.26 1.69 20.60
CA ARG A 75 -3.28 1.97 21.65
C ARG A 75 -1.90 1.82 21.06
N ILE A 76 -1.16 2.90 21.00
CA ILE A 76 0.15 2.94 20.31
C ILE A 76 1.24 3.52 21.20
N ASP A 77 2.48 3.14 20.94
CA ASP A 77 3.64 3.88 21.46
C ASP A 77 3.59 5.31 20.90
N PRO A 78 3.72 6.37 21.74
CA PRO A 78 3.65 7.76 21.27
C PRO A 78 4.71 8.13 20.23
N ARG A 79 5.76 7.31 20.06
CA ARG A 79 6.82 7.48 19.05
C ARG A 79 6.47 6.82 17.71
N THR A 80 5.35 6.10 17.61
CA THR A 80 4.95 5.43 16.38
C THR A 80 4.66 6.45 15.28
N THR A 81 5.32 6.29 14.13
CA THR A 81 5.03 7.11 12.95
C THR A 81 3.63 6.83 12.41
N LEU A 82 3.04 7.79 11.72
CA LEU A 82 1.76 7.56 11.05
C LEU A 82 1.88 6.42 10.02
N LEU A 83 3.02 6.32 9.32
CA LEU A 83 3.32 5.25 8.38
C LEU A 83 3.28 3.87 9.04
N ASP A 84 3.99 3.69 10.16
CA ASP A 84 4.03 2.42 10.86
C ASP A 84 2.67 2.05 11.46
N CYS A 85 1.95 3.03 12.01
CA CYS A 85 0.60 2.84 12.50
C CYS A 85 -0.34 2.32 11.39
N ILE A 86 -0.32 2.95 10.21
CA ILE A 86 -1.16 2.56 9.06
C ILE A 86 -0.80 1.14 8.59
N ARG A 87 0.48 0.81 8.51
CA ARG A 87 0.93 -0.45 7.92
C ARG A 87 0.91 -1.64 8.87
N GLU A 88 1.32 -1.42 10.13
CA GLU A 88 1.56 -2.52 11.08
C GLU A 88 0.40 -2.67 12.08
N THR A 89 -0.27 -1.55 12.45
CA THR A 89 -1.36 -1.59 13.42
C THR A 89 -2.73 -1.69 12.72
N VAL A 90 -2.94 -0.92 11.63
CA VAL A 90 -4.21 -0.92 10.86
C VAL A 90 -4.19 -1.90 9.67
N PRO A 91 -3.18 -2.64 9.42
CA PRO A 91 -2.64 -3.42 8.32
C PRO A 91 -3.03 -2.96 6.89
N LEU A 92 -3.00 -1.67 6.62
CA LEU A 92 -3.17 -1.11 5.28
C LEU A 92 -1.80 -0.98 4.58
N THR A 93 -1.48 -1.92 3.71
CA THR A 93 -0.13 -2.09 3.15
C THR A 93 0.11 -1.34 1.83
N GLY A 94 -0.88 -0.66 1.28
CA GLY A 94 -0.78 0.12 0.04
C GLY A 94 0.16 1.31 0.16
N THR A 95 0.15 2.02 1.29
CA THR A 95 1.15 3.04 1.63
C THR A 95 2.51 2.38 1.88
N LYS A 96 3.59 2.84 1.21
CA LYS A 96 4.88 2.13 1.21
C LYS A 96 5.95 2.82 2.04
N LYS A 97 6.76 2.02 2.74
CA LYS A 97 7.93 2.46 3.48
C LYS A 97 9.18 2.35 2.59
N GLY A 98 9.57 3.45 1.91
CA GLY A 98 10.73 3.49 1.05
C GLY A 98 12.00 3.93 1.79
N CYS A 99 12.11 5.22 2.10
CA CYS A 99 13.30 5.81 2.74
C CYS A 99 13.19 5.99 4.26
N ASP A 100 11.97 6.10 4.78
CA ASP A 100 11.65 6.34 6.19
C ASP A 100 12.21 7.67 6.80
N HIS A 101 12.54 8.63 5.92
CA HIS A 101 13.07 9.94 6.32
C HIS A 101 12.65 11.06 5.35
N GLY A 102 11.47 10.93 4.71
CA GLY A 102 10.81 12.02 3.97
C GLY A 102 11.34 12.30 2.56
N GLN A 103 12.30 11.54 2.03
CA GLN A 103 12.98 11.85 0.77
C GLN A 103 12.27 11.29 -0.48
N CYS A 104 11.53 10.17 -0.36
CA CYS A 104 11.10 9.44 -1.55
C CYS A 104 9.61 9.59 -1.89
N GLY A 105 8.78 10.07 -0.98
CA GLY A 105 7.34 10.25 -1.19
C GLY A 105 6.50 8.97 -1.33
N ALA A 106 7.09 7.76 -1.22
CA ALA A 106 6.33 6.51 -1.33
C ALA A 106 5.29 6.32 -0.22
N CYS A 107 5.45 7.02 0.90
CA CYS A 107 4.58 7.01 2.06
C CYS A 107 3.52 8.12 2.06
N THR A 108 3.33 8.85 0.95
CA THR A 108 2.36 9.94 0.88
C THR A 108 0.95 9.44 1.15
N VAL A 109 0.27 10.10 2.09
CA VAL A 109 -1.16 9.97 2.41
C VAL A 109 -1.80 11.35 2.40
N HIS A 110 -3.13 11.42 2.46
CA HIS A 110 -3.81 12.69 2.73
C HIS A 110 -4.24 12.75 4.19
N VAL A 111 -3.93 13.86 4.85
CA VAL A 111 -4.45 14.24 6.17
C VAL A 111 -5.29 15.48 5.99
N ASN A 112 -6.58 15.39 6.27
CA ASN A 112 -7.56 16.45 6.04
C ASN A 112 -7.49 17.01 4.59
N GLY A 113 -7.27 16.12 3.61
CA GLY A 113 -7.18 16.45 2.20
C GLY A 113 -5.84 17.01 1.71
N ARG A 114 -4.86 17.22 2.60
CA ARG A 114 -3.49 17.67 2.24
C ARG A 114 -2.53 16.51 2.20
N ARG A 115 -1.65 16.47 1.21
CA ARG A 115 -0.60 15.45 1.11
C ARG A 115 0.45 15.59 2.21
N VAL A 116 0.77 14.47 2.87
CA VAL A 116 1.73 14.39 3.97
C VAL A 116 2.60 13.16 3.80
N ASN A 117 3.90 13.28 4.07
CA ASN A 117 4.80 12.13 4.19
C ASN A 117 4.61 11.46 5.54
N SER A 118 3.86 10.36 5.59
CA SER A 118 3.48 9.69 6.83
C SER A 118 4.66 9.15 7.67
N CYS A 119 5.84 8.98 7.08
CA CYS A 119 7.05 8.61 7.81
C CYS A 119 7.66 9.75 8.65
N LEU A 120 7.27 11.01 8.40
CA LEU A 120 7.80 12.19 9.11
C LEU A 120 6.87 12.74 10.19
N THR A 121 5.76 12.10 10.44
CA THR A 121 4.80 12.55 11.44
C THR A 121 4.40 11.40 12.37
N LEU A 122 4.13 11.72 13.63
CA LEU A 122 3.69 10.72 14.61
C LEU A 122 2.19 10.49 14.51
N ALA A 123 1.75 9.25 14.65
CA ALA A 123 0.31 8.92 14.60
C ALA A 123 -0.48 9.68 15.67
N LEU A 124 0.10 9.86 16.87
CA LEU A 124 -0.50 10.62 17.96
C LEU A 124 -0.87 12.07 17.59
N MET A 125 -0.12 12.70 16.67
CA MET A 125 -0.39 14.08 16.24
C MET A 125 -1.67 14.20 15.40
N HIS A 126 -2.20 13.08 14.92
CA HIS A 126 -3.37 13.02 14.04
C HIS A 126 -4.62 12.46 14.74
N ASP A 127 -4.64 12.47 16.07
CA ASP A 127 -5.81 12.03 16.84
C ASP A 127 -7.06 12.82 16.43
N GLY A 128 -8.13 12.12 16.03
CA GLY A 128 -9.36 12.72 15.51
C GLY A 128 -9.32 13.23 14.06
N GLU A 129 -8.17 13.20 13.38
CA GLU A 129 -8.05 13.67 12.00
C GLU A 129 -8.49 12.63 10.96
N VAL A 130 -8.87 13.13 9.77
CA VAL A 130 -9.29 12.31 8.63
C VAL A 130 -8.09 11.98 7.77
N ILE A 131 -7.78 10.69 7.66
CA ILE A 131 -6.67 10.16 6.88
C ILE A 131 -7.23 9.39 5.68
N THR A 132 -6.72 9.68 4.49
CA THR A 132 -7.02 8.91 3.28
C THR A 132 -5.74 8.29 2.75
N THR A 133 -5.73 6.97 2.57
CA THR A 133 -4.65 6.22 1.94
C THR A 133 -5.03 5.83 0.52
N ILE A 134 -4.12 5.18 -0.20
CA ILE A 134 -4.38 4.72 -1.58
C ILE A 134 -5.60 3.80 -1.67
N GLU A 135 -5.86 3.00 -0.63
CA GLU A 135 -7.01 2.10 -0.54
C GLU A 135 -8.35 2.85 -0.40
N GLY A 136 -8.31 4.09 0.03
CA GLY A 136 -9.50 4.94 0.19
C GLY A 136 -9.86 5.76 -1.05
N LEU A 137 -9.07 5.72 -2.13
CA LEU A 137 -9.35 6.50 -3.35
C LEU A 137 -10.37 5.84 -4.27
N GLY A 138 -10.33 4.52 -4.39
CA GLY A 138 -11.22 3.77 -5.28
C GLY A 138 -11.11 2.27 -5.04
N THR A 139 -11.98 1.50 -5.70
CA THR A 139 -12.01 0.04 -5.66
C THR A 139 -11.58 -0.56 -7.00
N PRO A 140 -11.25 -1.85 -7.08
CA PRO A 140 -10.95 -2.50 -8.36
C PRO A 140 -12.05 -2.36 -9.40
N GLU A 141 -13.32 -2.29 -8.98
CA GLU A 141 -14.50 -2.14 -9.82
C GLU A 141 -14.78 -0.69 -10.19
N ALA A 142 -14.28 0.27 -9.41
CA ALA A 142 -14.50 1.70 -9.56
C ALA A 142 -13.22 2.49 -9.22
N LEU A 143 -12.26 2.45 -10.13
CA LEU A 143 -10.99 3.16 -9.95
C LEU A 143 -11.20 4.68 -9.92
N HIS A 144 -10.45 5.36 -9.06
CA HIS A 144 -10.32 6.81 -9.15
C HIS A 144 -9.73 7.21 -10.51
N PRO A 145 -10.14 8.32 -11.16
CA PRO A 145 -9.63 8.74 -12.48
C PRO A 145 -8.10 8.74 -12.57
N MET A 146 -7.40 9.14 -11.51
CA MET A 146 -5.94 9.11 -11.46
C MET A 146 -5.38 7.68 -11.47
N GLN A 147 -6.01 6.73 -10.77
CA GLN A 147 -5.62 5.32 -10.80
C GLN A 147 -5.81 4.74 -12.21
N ALA A 148 -6.96 5.01 -12.84
CA ALA A 148 -7.23 4.58 -14.21
C ALA A 148 -6.24 5.16 -15.22
N ALA A 149 -5.87 6.45 -15.09
CA ALA A 149 -4.87 7.08 -15.96
C ALA A 149 -3.48 6.46 -15.78
N PHE A 150 -3.08 6.12 -14.55
CA PHE A 150 -1.81 5.44 -14.29
C PHE A 150 -1.75 4.07 -14.94
N VAL A 151 -2.84 3.33 -14.98
CA VAL A 151 -2.94 2.05 -15.70
C VAL A 151 -2.87 2.29 -17.21
N ALA A 152 -3.65 3.24 -17.76
CA ALA A 152 -3.72 3.51 -19.18
C ALA A 152 -2.40 4.00 -19.79
N HIS A 153 -1.55 4.66 -19.01
CA HIS A 153 -0.26 5.19 -19.45
C HIS A 153 0.95 4.33 -19.03
N ASP A 154 0.74 3.12 -18.47
CA ASP A 154 1.84 2.30 -17.93
C ASP A 154 2.76 3.11 -17.00
N SER A 155 2.17 3.92 -16.11
CA SER A 155 2.88 4.89 -15.28
C SER A 155 3.60 4.25 -14.08
N TYR A 156 3.92 2.97 -14.16
CA TYR A 156 4.64 2.20 -13.14
C TYR A 156 5.39 1.02 -13.79
N GLN A 157 6.38 0.49 -13.06
CA GLN A 157 7.06 -0.75 -13.39
C GLN A 157 7.01 -1.69 -12.17
N CYS A 158 7.86 -1.47 -11.15
CA CYS A 158 7.83 -2.29 -9.94
C CYS A 158 6.62 -2.02 -9.03
N GLY A 159 5.91 -0.90 -9.21
CA GLY A 159 4.73 -0.53 -8.43
C GLY A 159 5.01 0.06 -7.04
N TYR A 160 6.25 0.04 -6.55
CA TYR A 160 6.55 0.41 -5.16
C TYR A 160 6.26 1.87 -4.83
N CYS A 161 6.60 2.81 -5.70
CA CYS A 161 6.33 4.24 -5.52
C CYS A 161 4.91 4.65 -5.96
N THR A 162 4.17 3.76 -6.63
CA THR A 162 2.95 4.13 -7.37
C THR A 162 1.86 4.67 -6.46
N SER A 163 1.66 4.10 -5.28
CA SER A 163 0.68 4.62 -4.30
C SER A 163 1.01 6.06 -3.91
N GLY A 164 2.25 6.36 -3.57
CA GLY A 164 2.69 7.71 -3.23
C GLY A 164 2.58 8.69 -4.40
N GLN A 165 2.92 8.25 -5.63
CA GLN A 165 2.76 9.05 -6.85
C GLN A 165 1.29 9.41 -7.09
N ILE A 166 0.38 8.44 -7.00
CA ILE A 166 -1.06 8.68 -7.18
C ILE A 166 -1.60 9.61 -6.09
N MET A 167 -1.27 9.37 -4.81
CA MET A 167 -1.72 10.22 -3.72
C MET A 167 -1.25 11.67 -3.91
N SER A 168 0.01 11.89 -4.28
CA SER A 168 0.54 13.22 -4.57
C SER A 168 -0.13 13.85 -5.78
N ALA A 169 -0.37 13.08 -6.85
CA ALA A 169 -1.04 13.57 -8.06
C ALA A 169 -2.50 13.98 -7.80
N VAL A 170 -3.23 13.24 -6.96
CA VAL A 170 -4.60 13.60 -6.58
C VAL A 170 -4.65 14.89 -5.76
N ALA A 171 -3.70 15.11 -4.86
CA ALA A 171 -3.59 16.37 -4.13
C ALA A 171 -3.26 17.54 -5.08
N LEU A 172 -2.38 17.31 -6.06
CA LEU A 172 -1.98 18.29 -7.07
C LEU A 172 -3.16 18.87 -7.86
N LEU A 173 -4.24 18.09 -8.05
CA LEU A 173 -5.44 18.59 -8.74
C LEU A 173 -6.11 19.76 -8.01
N LYS A 174 -5.83 19.94 -6.73
CA LYS A 174 -6.38 21.01 -5.87
C LYS A 174 -5.35 22.11 -5.55
N GLU A 175 -4.12 21.93 -6.04
CA GLU A 175 -3.02 22.85 -5.79
C GLU A 175 -2.78 23.75 -7.02
N PRO A 176 -2.27 24.99 -6.82
CA PRO A 176 -1.85 25.83 -7.95
C PRO A 176 -0.73 25.15 -8.74
N CYS A 177 -1.00 24.83 -10.00
CA CYS A 177 -0.03 24.15 -10.88
C CYS A 177 -0.17 24.73 -12.29
N GLY A 178 0.93 25.17 -12.89
CA GLY A 178 0.98 25.60 -14.28
C GLY A 178 0.51 24.51 -15.25
N PRO A 179 0.09 24.86 -16.49
CA PRO A 179 -0.48 23.90 -17.43
C PRO A 179 0.56 22.96 -18.06
N ASP A 180 1.83 23.30 -17.99
CA ASP A 180 2.92 22.60 -18.66
C ASP A 180 3.49 21.42 -17.83
N ASP A 181 4.24 20.54 -18.52
CA ASP A 181 4.86 19.39 -17.90
C ASP A 181 5.95 19.75 -16.89
N ALA A 182 6.62 20.89 -17.07
CA ALA A 182 7.65 21.35 -16.14
C ALA A 182 7.06 21.69 -14.79
N SER A 183 5.90 22.36 -14.76
CA SER A 183 5.16 22.64 -13.53
C SER A 183 4.73 21.38 -12.80
N VAL A 184 4.25 20.36 -13.53
CA VAL A 184 3.91 19.06 -12.94
C VAL A 184 5.15 18.36 -12.37
N LYS A 185 6.27 18.35 -13.10
CA LYS A 185 7.55 17.77 -12.66
C LYS A 185 8.02 18.40 -11.35
N GLU A 186 7.97 19.73 -11.30
CA GLU A 186 8.40 20.48 -10.11
C GLU A 186 7.56 20.10 -8.88
N LEU A 187 6.23 20.13 -9.02
CA LEU A 187 5.32 19.81 -7.91
C LEU A 187 5.30 18.34 -7.52
N MET A 188 5.72 17.45 -8.41
CA MET A 188 5.88 16.01 -8.16
C MET A 188 7.30 15.61 -7.75
N SER A 189 8.25 16.55 -7.66
CA SER A 189 9.67 16.28 -7.40
C SER A 189 9.95 15.56 -6.08
N GLY A 190 9.06 15.69 -5.10
CA GLY A 190 9.11 14.96 -3.83
C GLY A 190 8.79 13.47 -3.93
N ASN A 191 8.38 12.96 -5.10
CA ASN A 191 8.03 11.56 -5.31
C ASN A 191 9.02 10.89 -6.26
N ILE A 192 9.86 10.00 -5.75
CA ILE A 192 10.94 9.35 -6.50
C ILE A 192 10.46 8.02 -7.11
N CYS A 193 10.67 7.85 -8.42
CA CYS A 193 10.51 6.58 -9.11
C CYS A 193 11.87 6.01 -9.52
N ARG A 194 12.33 4.94 -8.87
CA ARG A 194 13.64 4.32 -9.17
C ARG A 194 13.67 3.66 -10.54
N CYS A 195 12.52 3.24 -11.08
CA CYS A 195 12.39 2.66 -12.41
C CYS A 195 12.38 3.70 -13.53
N GLY A 196 12.27 4.99 -13.20
CA GLY A 196 12.32 6.07 -14.17
C GLY A 196 11.05 6.28 -15.00
N ALA A 197 9.87 5.87 -14.52
CA ALA A 197 8.59 6.00 -15.24
C ALA A 197 8.04 7.44 -15.29
N TYR A 198 8.86 8.47 -15.12
CA TYR A 198 8.43 9.86 -14.96
C TYR A 198 7.65 10.42 -16.15
N SER A 199 8.04 10.10 -17.38
CA SER A 199 7.33 10.55 -18.60
C SER A 199 5.88 10.07 -18.60
N ASN A 200 5.66 8.80 -18.26
CA ASN A 200 4.35 8.18 -18.23
C ASN A 200 3.52 8.70 -17.05
N ILE A 201 4.15 8.89 -15.88
CA ILE A 201 3.50 9.49 -14.70
C ILE A 201 2.98 10.89 -15.03
N ILE A 202 3.80 11.72 -15.69
CA ILE A 202 3.39 13.09 -16.09
C ILE A 202 2.24 13.03 -17.10
N ALA A 203 2.32 12.13 -18.09
CA ALA A 203 1.28 11.98 -19.09
C ALA A 203 -0.07 11.59 -18.44
N ALA A 204 -0.06 10.66 -17.49
CA ALA A 204 -1.25 10.27 -16.74
C ALA A 204 -1.83 11.44 -15.93
N ILE A 205 -0.99 12.21 -15.23
CA ILE A 205 -1.43 13.38 -14.46
C ILE A 205 -2.04 14.44 -15.39
N GLN A 206 -1.37 14.74 -16.50
CA GLN A 206 -1.87 15.71 -17.46
C GLN A 206 -3.19 15.29 -18.13
N GLN A 207 -3.38 14.00 -18.39
CA GLN A 207 -4.67 13.49 -18.87
C GLN A 207 -5.80 13.81 -17.89
N VAL A 208 -5.61 13.54 -16.61
CA VAL A 208 -6.64 13.79 -15.58
C VAL A 208 -6.89 15.29 -15.42
N ARG A 209 -5.83 16.10 -15.41
CA ARG A 209 -5.92 17.58 -15.28
C ARG A 209 -6.69 18.25 -16.40
N LYS A 210 -6.62 17.69 -17.63
CA LYS A 210 -7.38 18.22 -18.79
C LYS A 210 -8.87 17.91 -18.70
N ASN A 211 -9.25 16.89 -17.91
CA ASN A 211 -10.62 16.40 -17.79
C ASN A 211 -11.28 16.78 -16.45
N ALA A 212 -10.55 17.48 -15.55
CA ALA A 212 -11.03 17.98 -14.26
C ALA A 212 -11.46 19.48 -14.36
#